data_28f1a3e3f760ff140ef6aae469fd2aa7
#
_entry.id   28f1a3e3f760ff140ef6aae469fd2aa7
#
_cell.length_a   1.000
_cell.length_b   1.000
_cell.length_c   1.000
_cell.angle_alpha   90.00
_cell.angle_beta   90.00
_cell.angle_gamma   90.00
#
_symmetry.space_group_name_H-M   'P 1'
#
loop_
_entity.id
_entity.type
_entity.pdbx_description
1 polymer ?
#
loop_
_entity_poly.entity_id
_entity_poly.type
_entity_poly.pdbx_seq_one_letter_code
_entity_poly.pdbx_strand_id
1 'polypeptide(L)'
;MTLLPGLSALADDYDALLCDVWGVLHNGRVAYPGVADALARFRAKGGHVLLLSNAPRPSDALPVMFRQMGIPEDVYDGILTSGDATKAFLASHELGTRCYHIGPERDLPLFEGTNVERTGEASAEFILVTGPFDDEVEGPED
;
A
#
# COMPACT_ATOMS: atom_id res chain seq x y z
N MET A 1 2.50 5.15 29.79
CA MET A 1 2.74 4.44 28.52
C MET A 1 4.06 3.69 28.65
N THR A 2 4.06 2.38 28.56
CA THR A 2 5.30 1.57 28.70
C THR A 2 5.85 1.33 27.30
N LEU A 3 7.10 1.75 27.08
CA LEU A 3 7.79 1.43 25.83
C LEU A 3 8.23 -0.03 25.88
N LEU A 4 7.92 -0.79 24.84
CA LEU A 4 8.35 -2.16 24.69
C LEU A 4 9.75 -2.20 24.07
N PRO A 5 10.60 -3.18 24.47
CA PRO A 5 11.95 -3.31 23.91
C PRO A 5 11.98 -3.73 22.44
N GLY A 6 10.85 -4.19 21.89
CA GLY A 6 10.69 -4.61 20.51
C GLY A 6 9.54 -5.59 20.32
N LEU A 7 9.30 -6.00 19.06
CA LEU A 7 8.25 -6.94 18.69
C LEU A 7 8.35 -8.28 19.46
N SER A 8 9.56 -8.73 19.80
CA SER A 8 9.78 -9.97 20.56
C SER A 8 9.07 -10.03 21.91
N ALA A 9 8.73 -8.86 22.50
CA ALA A 9 8.01 -8.81 23.76
C ALA A 9 6.51 -9.16 23.64
N LEU A 10 5.98 -9.16 22.40
CA LEU A 10 4.58 -9.45 22.09
C LEU A 10 4.41 -10.67 21.19
N ALA A 11 5.50 -11.14 20.55
CA ALA A 11 5.42 -12.12 19.47
C ALA A 11 4.79 -13.46 19.87
N ASP A 12 4.84 -13.82 21.14
CA ASP A 12 4.29 -15.09 21.64
C ASP A 12 2.79 -14.98 22.02
N ASP A 13 2.24 -13.75 22.04
CA ASP A 13 0.85 -13.49 22.41
C ASP A 13 -0.09 -13.37 21.18
N TYR A 14 0.48 -13.36 19.95
CA TYR A 14 -0.28 -13.11 18.72
C TYR A 14 0.09 -14.08 17.60
N ASP A 15 -0.91 -14.55 16.88
CA ASP A 15 -0.74 -15.45 15.72
C ASP A 15 -0.55 -14.66 14.40
N ALA A 16 -0.95 -13.39 14.35
CA ALA A 16 -0.86 -12.57 13.15
C ALA A 16 -0.45 -11.13 13.46
N LEU A 17 0.28 -10.55 12.53
CA LEU A 17 0.72 -9.17 12.54
C LEU A 17 0.18 -8.43 11.30
N LEU A 18 -0.62 -7.40 11.53
CA LEU A 18 -0.98 -6.42 10.52
C LEU A 18 0.02 -5.27 10.61
N CYS A 19 0.90 -5.16 9.62
CA CYS A 19 2.06 -4.27 9.67
C CYS A 19 1.91 -3.16 8.64
N ASP A 20 1.91 -1.90 9.10
CA ASP A 20 2.00 -0.75 8.20
C ASP A 20 3.35 -0.75 7.48
N VAL A 21 3.39 -0.08 6.33
CA VAL A 21 4.55 -0.08 5.43
C VAL A 21 5.34 1.21 5.55
N TRP A 22 4.74 2.35 5.21
CA TRP A 22 5.43 3.64 5.26
C TRP A 22 5.67 4.09 6.70
N GLY A 23 6.91 4.44 7.02
CA GLY A 23 7.29 4.86 8.38
C GLY A 23 7.49 3.70 9.36
N VAL A 24 7.19 2.46 8.94
CA VAL A 24 7.37 1.23 9.74
C VAL A 24 8.37 0.29 9.10
N LEU A 25 8.17 -0.12 7.84
CA LEU A 25 9.14 -0.94 7.11
C LEU A 25 10.28 -0.11 6.52
N HIS A 26 9.95 1.04 5.95
CA HIS A 26 10.88 1.90 5.24
C HIS A 26 10.45 3.38 5.31
N ASN A 27 11.36 4.28 4.94
CA ASN A 27 11.14 5.71 4.85
C ASN A 27 10.95 6.22 3.40
N GLY A 28 10.62 5.33 2.47
CA GLY A 28 10.51 5.62 1.05
C GLY A 28 11.80 5.46 0.26
N ARG A 29 12.95 5.38 0.94
CA ARG A 29 14.27 5.25 0.29
C ARG A 29 15.04 4.01 0.75
N VAL A 30 14.97 3.70 2.03
CA VAL A 30 15.67 2.58 2.65
C VAL A 30 14.79 1.91 3.69
N ALA A 31 14.95 0.60 3.85
CA ALA A 31 14.32 -0.14 4.93
C ALA A 31 14.90 0.28 6.29
N TYR A 32 14.07 0.26 7.32
CA TYR A 32 14.57 0.48 8.67
C TYR A 32 15.41 -0.72 9.13
N PRO A 33 16.53 -0.47 9.83
CA PRO A 33 17.39 -1.54 10.32
C PRO A 33 16.64 -2.53 11.21
N GLY A 34 16.82 -3.83 10.94
CA GLY A 34 16.25 -4.90 11.74
C GLY A 34 14.79 -5.23 11.50
N VAL A 35 14.05 -4.46 10.68
CA VAL A 35 12.63 -4.71 10.44
C VAL A 35 12.41 -6.06 9.73
N ALA A 36 13.15 -6.34 8.67
CA ALA A 36 13.04 -7.61 7.94
C ALA A 36 13.38 -8.82 8.85
N ASP A 37 14.43 -8.71 9.67
CA ASP A 37 14.78 -9.74 10.65
C ASP A 37 13.69 -9.95 11.71
N ALA A 38 13.07 -8.88 12.20
CA ALA A 38 11.96 -8.97 13.16
C ALA A 38 10.76 -9.71 12.59
N LEU A 39 10.35 -9.39 11.34
CA LEU A 39 9.26 -10.07 10.65
C LEU A 39 9.61 -11.54 10.36
N ALA A 40 10.83 -11.80 9.88
CA ALA A 40 11.30 -13.17 9.62
C ALA A 40 11.25 -14.04 10.88
N ARG A 41 11.69 -13.51 12.03
CA ARG A 41 11.62 -14.23 13.31
C ARG A 41 10.18 -14.45 13.79
N PHE A 42 9.28 -13.50 13.58
CA PHE A 42 7.87 -13.67 13.91
C PHE A 42 7.26 -14.82 13.08
N ARG A 43 7.51 -14.84 11.77
CA ARG A 43 7.07 -15.92 10.88
C ARG A 43 7.71 -17.29 11.21
N ALA A 44 8.99 -17.30 11.59
CA ALA A 44 9.68 -18.53 11.98
C ALA A 44 9.07 -19.21 13.23
N LYS A 45 8.33 -18.47 14.05
CA LYS A 45 7.54 -18.99 15.18
C LYS A 45 6.14 -19.46 14.77
N GLY A 46 5.78 -19.41 13.50
CA GLY A 46 4.46 -19.76 12.97
C GLY A 46 3.50 -18.59 12.85
N GLY A 47 3.93 -17.36 13.12
CA GLY A 47 3.12 -16.16 12.97
C GLY A 47 2.90 -15.78 11.49
N HIS A 48 1.77 -15.13 11.21
CA HIS A 48 1.41 -14.60 9.89
C HIS A 48 1.65 -13.10 9.83
N VAL A 49 2.17 -12.61 8.70
CA VAL A 49 2.43 -11.18 8.47
C VAL A 49 1.68 -10.70 7.24
N LEU A 50 0.74 -9.77 7.42
CA LEU A 50 0.10 -9.04 6.35
C LEU A 50 0.57 -7.59 6.36
N LEU A 51 1.15 -7.14 5.26
CA LEU A 51 1.52 -5.74 5.09
C LEU A 51 0.32 -4.93 4.64
N LEU A 52 0.04 -3.84 5.35
CA LEU A 52 -1.02 -2.89 5.00
C LEU A 52 -0.39 -1.58 4.57
N SER A 53 -0.86 -1.01 3.46
CA SER A 53 -0.35 0.26 2.95
C SER A 53 -1.47 1.17 2.48
N ASN A 54 -1.36 2.44 2.78
CA ASN A 54 -2.19 3.48 2.19
C ASN A 54 -1.75 3.90 0.78
N ALA A 55 -0.78 3.19 0.18
CA ALA A 55 -0.37 3.46 -1.19
C ALA A 55 -1.55 3.36 -2.16
N PRO A 56 -1.73 4.35 -3.06
CA PRO A 56 -2.83 4.32 -4.04
C PRO A 56 -2.60 3.32 -5.16
N ARG A 57 -1.44 2.68 -5.22
CA ARG A 57 -1.07 1.68 -6.25
C ARG A 57 -1.45 0.26 -5.83
N PRO A 58 -1.79 -0.62 -6.78
CA PRO A 58 -1.97 -2.04 -6.51
C PRO A 58 -0.73 -2.68 -5.87
N SER A 59 -0.96 -3.69 -5.03
CA SER A 59 0.08 -4.35 -4.22
C SER A 59 1.15 -5.07 -5.04
N ASP A 60 0.85 -5.49 -6.26
CA ASP A 60 1.78 -6.15 -7.18
C ASP A 60 2.97 -5.27 -7.59
N ALA A 61 2.85 -3.96 -7.46
CA ALA A 61 3.93 -3.01 -7.70
C ALA A 61 4.98 -2.95 -6.57
N LEU A 62 4.64 -3.40 -5.35
CA LEU A 62 5.47 -3.20 -4.17
C LEU A 62 6.64 -4.18 -4.00
N PRO A 63 6.54 -5.49 -4.34
CA PRO A 63 7.61 -6.46 -4.09
C PRO A 63 8.94 -6.10 -4.75
N VAL A 64 8.90 -5.50 -5.95
CA VAL A 64 10.11 -5.05 -6.65
C VAL A 64 10.83 -3.96 -5.86
N MET A 65 10.08 -2.97 -5.37
CA MET A 65 10.62 -1.89 -4.54
C MET A 65 11.17 -2.43 -3.21
N PHE A 66 10.45 -3.34 -2.56
CA PHE A 66 10.88 -3.94 -1.30
C PHE A 66 12.19 -4.70 -1.44
N ARG A 67 12.36 -5.50 -2.49
CA ARG A 67 13.63 -6.20 -2.76
C ARG A 67 14.80 -5.22 -2.95
N GLN A 68 14.57 -4.11 -3.66
CA GLN A 68 15.61 -3.08 -3.84
C GLN A 68 16.02 -2.42 -2.53
N MET A 69 15.11 -2.37 -1.55
CA MET A 69 15.37 -1.84 -0.20
C MET A 69 15.92 -2.90 0.77
N GLY A 70 16.10 -4.15 0.32
CA GLY A 70 16.60 -5.25 1.16
C GLY A 70 15.52 -5.89 2.03
N ILE A 71 14.23 -5.75 1.68
CA ILE A 71 13.11 -6.46 2.31
C ILE A 71 12.75 -7.65 1.43
N PRO A 72 13.10 -8.88 1.82
CA PRO A 72 12.81 -10.08 1.03
C PRO A 72 11.33 -10.46 1.11
N GLU A 73 10.84 -11.22 0.11
CA GLU A 73 9.42 -11.58 0.02
C GLU A 73 9.00 -12.65 1.04
N ASP A 74 9.93 -13.37 1.61
CA ASP A 74 9.67 -14.42 2.60
C ASP A 74 9.42 -13.91 4.02
N VAL A 75 9.50 -12.59 4.25
CA VAL A 75 9.23 -11.99 5.57
C VAL A 75 7.78 -11.58 5.79
N TYR A 76 6.93 -11.72 4.77
CA TYR A 76 5.48 -11.47 4.84
C TYR A 76 4.68 -12.51 4.05
N ASP A 77 3.39 -12.66 4.34
CA ASP A 77 2.48 -13.60 3.67
C ASP A 77 1.66 -12.93 2.57
N GLY A 78 1.49 -11.62 2.65
CA GLY A 78 0.74 -10.85 1.67
C GLY A 78 0.88 -9.34 1.89
N ILE A 79 0.37 -8.60 0.90
CA ILE A 79 0.31 -7.15 0.91
C ILE A 79 -1.11 -6.75 0.53
N LEU A 80 -1.68 -5.80 1.25
CA LEU A 80 -2.94 -5.15 0.89
C LEU A 80 -2.73 -3.64 0.88
N THR A 81 -3.15 -3.00 -0.21
CA THR A 81 -3.04 -1.55 -0.38
C THR A 81 -4.41 -0.89 -0.49
N SER A 82 -4.47 0.42 -0.27
CA SER A 82 -5.64 1.22 -0.65
C SER A 82 -5.92 1.10 -2.15
N GLY A 83 -4.87 0.95 -2.97
CA GLY A 83 -5.01 0.72 -4.41
C GLY A 83 -5.73 -0.59 -4.73
N ASP A 84 -5.44 -1.70 -4.02
CA ASP A 84 -6.17 -2.97 -4.22
C ASP A 84 -7.65 -2.83 -3.89
N ALA A 85 -7.97 -2.18 -2.76
CA ALA A 85 -9.34 -1.93 -2.35
C ALA A 85 -10.08 -1.03 -3.37
N THR A 86 -9.40 0.04 -3.84
CA THR A 86 -9.93 0.94 -4.86
C THR A 86 -10.18 0.20 -6.18
N LYS A 87 -9.22 -0.62 -6.63
CA LYS A 87 -9.36 -1.40 -7.87
C LYS A 87 -10.54 -2.38 -7.79
N ALA A 88 -10.69 -3.07 -6.67
CA ALA A 88 -11.82 -3.97 -6.43
C ALA A 88 -13.17 -3.20 -6.45
N PHE A 89 -13.20 -2.00 -5.85
CA PHE A 89 -14.38 -1.15 -5.83
C PHE A 89 -14.71 -0.60 -7.23
N LEU A 90 -13.72 -0.16 -8.00
CA LEU A 90 -13.92 0.26 -9.40
C LEU A 90 -14.51 -0.87 -10.24
N ALA A 91 -14.04 -2.10 -10.04
CA ALA A 91 -14.54 -3.27 -10.76
C ALA A 91 -15.99 -3.65 -10.39
N SER A 92 -16.52 -3.18 -9.26
CA SER A 92 -17.94 -3.40 -8.90
C SER A 92 -18.91 -2.53 -9.70
N HIS A 93 -18.42 -1.42 -10.27
CA HIS A 93 -19.19 -0.41 -11.02
C HIS A 93 -20.31 0.26 -10.19
N GLU A 94 -20.23 0.24 -8.89
CA GLU A 94 -21.24 0.84 -7.99
C GLU A 94 -21.38 2.36 -8.19
N LEU A 95 -20.29 3.04 -8.62
CA LEU A 95 -20.29 4.47 -8.94
C LEU A 95 -20.46 4.78 -10.44
N GLY A 96 -20.63 3.73 -11.27
CA GLY A 96 -20.68 3.87 -12.72
C GLY A 96 -19.38 3.42 -13.40
N THR A 97 -19.24 3.76 -14.69
CA THR A 97 -18.11 3.29 -15.51
C THR A 97 -17.28 4.43 -16.09
N ARG A 98 -17.62 5.69 -15.82
CA ARG A 98 -16.88 6.87 -16.31
C ARG A 98 -16.33 7.68 -15.15
N CYS A 99 -15.02 7.79 -15.08
CA CYS A 99 -14.27 8.40 -14.00
C CYS A 99 -13.48 9.62 -14.46
N TYR A 100 -13.56 10.72 -13.73
CA TYR A 100 -12.56 11.78 -13.80
C TYR A 100 -11.47 11.49 -12.77
N HIS A 101 -10.24 11.23 -13.24
CA HIS A 101 -9.11 10.90 -12.39
C HIS A 101 -8.24 12.12 -12.15
N ILE A 102 -7.95 12.41 -10.88
CA ILE A 102 -7.01 13.43 -10.44
C ILE A 102 -5.87 12.69 -9.72
N GLY A 103 -4.69 12.70 -10.32
CA GLY A 103 -3.51 12.03 -9.78
C GLY A 103 -2.47 11.70 -10.85
N PRO A 104 -1.28 11.28 -10.41
CA PRO A 104 -0.14 11.05 -11.29
C PRO A 104 -0.33 9.79 -12.16
N GLU A 105 0.40 9.75 -13.27
CA GLU A 105 0.37 8.62 -14.22
C GLU A 105 0.78 7.28 -13.58
N ARG A 106 1.61 7.30 -12.55
CA ARG A 106 2.03 6.10 -11.80
C ARG A 106 0.87 5.34 -11.15
N ASP A 107 -0.31 5.98 -10.99
CA ASP A 107 -1.49 5.38 -10.37
C ASP A 107 -2.49 4.81 -11.39
N LEU A 108 -2.24 4.97 -12.69
CA LEU A 108 -3.09 4.46 -13.77
C LEU A 108 -3.31 2.94 -13.76
N PRO A 109 -2.41 2.10 -13.25
CA PRO A 109 -2.67 0.66 -13.08
C PRO A 109 -3.92 0.32 -12.25
N LEU A 110 -4.45 1.27 -11.47
CA LEU A 110 -5.74 1.12 -10.78
C LEU A 110 -6.90 0.80 -11.73
N PHE A 111 -6.87 1.32 -12.95
CA PHE A 111 -7.95 1.15 -13.92
C PHE A 111 -7.85 -0.13 -14.76
N GLU A 112 -6.68 -0.80 -14.74
CA GLU A 112 -6.46 -2.01 -15.53
C GLU A 112 -7.40 -3.14 -15.11
N GLY A 113 -8.17 -3.67 -16.08
CA GLY A 113 -9.11 -4.76 -15.86
C GLY A 113 -10.40 -4.39 -15.13
N THR A 114 -10.63 -3.10 -14.83
CA THR A 114 -11.86 -2.65 -14.14
C THR A 114 -13.01 -2.32 -15.09
N ASN A 115 -12.75 -2.16 -16.40
CA ASN A 115 -13.69 -1.64 -17.40
C ASN A 115 -14.23 -0.23 -17.08
N VAL A 116 -13.54 0.54 -16.25
CA VAL A 116 -13.82 1.95 -16.00
C VAL A 116 -13.04 2.79 -17.00
N GLU A 117 -13.74 3.67 -17.72
CA GLU A 117 -13.18 4.63 -18.66
C GLU A 117 -12.81 5.93 -17.94
N ARG A 118 -11.60 6.43 -18.19
CA ARG A 118 -11.20 7.77 -17.74
C ARG A 118 -11.71 8.81 -18.71
N THR A 119 -12.45 9.78 -18.19
CA THR A 119 -13.09 10.84 -19.00
C THR A 119 -12.73 12.22 -18.48
N GLY A 120 -13.12 13.24 -19.23
CA GLY A 120 -13.10 14.62 -18.73
C GLY A 120 -14.20 14.85 -17.69
N GLU A 121 -14.04 15.90 -16.87
CA GLU A 121 -14.94 16.27 -15.77
C GLU A 121 -16.42 16.28 -16.19
N ALA A 122 -16.75 16.90 -17.34
CA ALA A 122 -18.13 17.05 -17.80
C ALA A 122 -18.84 15.73 -18.15
N SER A 123 -18.11 14.64 -18.37
CA SER A 123 -18.64 13.33 -18.78
C SER A 123 -18.54 12.28 -17.68
N ALA A 124 -17.89 12.60 -16.57
CA ALA A 124 -17.66 11.69 -15.47
C ALA A 124 -18.92 11.45 -14.64
N GLU A 125 -19.05 10.24 -14.14
CA GLU A 125 -20.08 9.83 -13.17
C GLU A 125 -19.56 9.98 -11.75
N PHE A 126 -18.23 9.85 -11.57
CA PHE A 126 -17.55 10.05 -10.29
C PHE A 126 -16.13 10.58 -10.48
N ILE A 127 -15.55 11.05 -9.40
CA ILE A 127 -14.17 11.53 -9.33
C ILE A 127 -13.35 10.57 -8.45
N LEU A 128 -12.17 10.19 -8.93
CA LEU A 128 -11.17 9.47 -8.15
C LEU A 128 -9.94 10.34 -7.99
N VAL A 129 -9.59 10.64 -6.74
CA VAL A 129 -8.37 11.37 -6.38
C VAL A 129 -7.39 10.38 -5.76
N THR A 130 -6.20 10.21 -6.35
CA THR A 130 -5.17 9.30 -5.85
C THR A 130 -4.00 10.01 -5.19
N GLY A 131 -3.86 11.30 -5.43
CA GLY A 131 -2.82 12.13 -4.82
C GLY A 131 -2.44 13.31 -5.71
N PRO A 132 -1.51 14.15 -5.26
CA PRO A 132 -0.95 15.22 -6.06
C PRO A 132 -0.16 14.67 -7.25
N PHE A 133 -0.02 15.47 -8.30
CA PHE A 133 0.79 15.11 -9.47
C PHE A 133 2.28 15.10 -9.13
N ASP A 134 2.71 16.00 -8.25
CA ASP A 134 4.08 16.09 -7.74
C ASP A 134 4.08 16.39 -6.23
N ASP A 135 4.33 15.36 -5.43
CA ASP A 135 4.36 15.44 -3.96
C ASP A 135 5.44 16.37 -3.40
N GLU A 136 6.47 16.73 -4.23
CA GLU A 136 7.57 17.59 -3.78
C GLU A 136 7.30 19.07 -4.06
N VAL A 137 6.37 19.40 -4.94
CA VAL A 137 6.13 20.75 -5.44
C VAL A 137 4.73 21.27 -5.10
N GLU A 138 3.72 20.40 -5.17
CA GLU A 138 2.33 20.77 -4.95
C GLU A 138 1.99 20.88 -3.46
N GLY A 139 1.26 21.94 -3.11
CA GLY A 139 0.78 22.21 -1.77
C GLY A 139 -0.74 22.23 -1.68
N PRO A 140 -1.32 22.44 -0.47
CA PRO A 140 -2.77 22.44 -0.29
C PRO A 140 -3.52 23.57 -1.01
N GLU A 141 -2.79 24.51 -1.62
CA GLU A 141 -3.33 25.68 -2.32
C GLU A 141 -3.39 25.49 -3.85
N ASP A 142 -2.87 24.36 -4.37
CA ASP A 142 -2.86 24.00 -5.79
C ASP A 142 -4.09 23.16 -6.15
#